data_4f87badff074f60bec72ad1dbab5804f
#
_entry.id   4f87badff074f60bec72ad1dbab5804f
#
_cell.length_a   1.000
_cell.length_b   1.000
_cell.length_c   1.000
_cell.angle_alpha   90.00
_cell.angle_beta   90.00
_cell.angle_gamma   90.00
#
_symmetry.space_group_name_H-M   'P 1'
#
loop_
_entity.id
_entity.type
_entity.pdbx_description
1 polymer ?
#
loop_
_entity_poly.entity_id
_entity_poly.type
_entity_poly.pdbx_seq_one_letter_code
_entity_poly.pdbx_strand_id
1 'polypeptide(L)'
;MKVSDPVLIDRMRKNGIVNPRLTLQAARKAKLPIAVACAFLEQESSGGQNIFGHDRNTIFAGAGAVTEAKYREYKKQRGPEGKGGMQGVGPMQLTFFSLQDRADELGGCWKPLHNMTVGFQHAADLIRRQGLRLGIKAYNGSGPAADKYAEHMLSLIRKWEQELGTPATAPHHAKA
;
A
#
# COMPACT_ATOMS: atom_id res chain seq x y z
N MET A 1 -26.41 -2.41 5.74
CA MET A 1 -26.00 -3.42 6.74
C MET A 1 -24.47 -3.56 6.67
N LYS A 2 -23.74 -3.54 7.79
CA LYS A 2 -22.27 -3.63 7.80
C LYS A 2 -21.86 -5.08 7.53
N VAL A 3 -20.96 -5.29 6.54
CA VAL A 3 -20.43 -6.63 6.24
C VAL A 3 -19.54 -7.10 7.39
N SER A 4 -19.68 -8.37 7.81
CA SER A 4 -18.89 -8.93 8.91
C SER A 4 -17.44 -9.24 8.49
N ASP A 5 -16.53 -9.29 9.46
CA ASP A 5 -15.10 -9.56 9.22
C ASP A 5 -14.83 -10.90 8.53
N PRO A 6 -15.46 -12.02 8.93
CA PRO A 6 -15.25 -13.29 8.23
C PRO A 6 -15.63 -13.22 6.75
N VAL A 7 -16.71 -12.51 6.42
CA VAL A 7 -17.16 -12.32 5.03
C VAL A 7 -16.18 -11.44 4.26
N LEU A 8 -15.70 -10.35 4.85
CA LEU A 8 -14.68 -9.50 4.21
C LEU A 8 -13.38 -10.28 3.94
N ILE A 9 -12.91 -11.03 4.90
CA ILE A 9 -11.70 -11.86 4.78
C ILE A 9 -11.85 -12.90 3.67
N ASP A 10 -12.99 -13.57 3.59
CA ASP A 10 -13.24 -14.56 2.54
C ASP A 10 -13.31 -13.91 1.15
N ARG A 11 -14.03 -12.78 1.01
CA ARG A 11 -14.09 -12.03 -0.26
C ARG A 11 -12.74 -11.52 -0.71
N MET A 12 -11.94 -10.95 0.19
CA MET A 12 -10.57 -10.52 -0.11
C MET A 12 -9.71 -11.69 -0.61
N ARG A 13 -9.77 -12.84 0.07
CA ARG A 13 -9.01 -14.04 -0.32
C ARG A 13 -9.42 -14.53 -1.70
N LYS A 14 -10.71 -14.63 -1.98
CA LYS A 14 -11.25 -15.08 -3.28
C LYS A 14 -10.84 -14.15 -4.42
N ASN A 15 -10.64 -12.87 -4.14
CA ASN A 15 -10.23 -11.87 -5.12
C ASN A 15 -8.71 -11.56 -5.10
N GLY A 16 -7.90 -12.47 -4.53
CA GLY A 16 -6.44 -12.45 -4.71
C GLY A 16 -5.64 -11.70 -3.65
N ILE A 17 -6.25 -11.25 -2.54
CA ILE A 17 -5.48 -10.68 -1.42
C ILE A 17 -4.75 -11.79 -0.67
N VAL A 18 -3.44 -11.71 -0.62
CA VAL A 18 -2.55 -12.74 -0.05
C VAL A 18 -2.71 -12.87 1.47
N ASN A 19 -2.78 -11.75 2.18
CA ASN A 19 -2.87 -11.71 3.65
C ASN A 19 -4.12 -10.95 4.13
N PRO A 20 -5.36 -11.44 3.89
CA PRO A 20 -6.57 -10.66 4.11
C PRO A 20 -6.80 -10.27 5.59
N ARG A 21 -6.42 -11.11 6.55
CA ARG A 21 -6.52 -10.77 7.98
C ARG A 21 -5.60 -9.60 8.36
N LEU A 22 -4.34 -9.65 7.91
CA LEU A 22 -3.37 -8.58 8.17
C LEU A 22 -3.77 -7.30 7.42
N THR A 23 -4.31 -7.41 6.22
CA THR A 23 -4.85 -6.29 5.44
C THR A 23 -5.97 -5.59 6.21
N LEU A 24 -6.95 -6.34 6.72
CA LEU A 24 -8.05 -5.78 7.49
C LEU A 24 -7.56 -5.09 8.78
N GLN A 25 -6.62 -5.72 9.49
CA GLN A 25 -6.01 -5.16 10.69
C GLN A 25 -5.27 -3.85 10.41
N ALA A 26 -4.41 -3.82 9.39
CA ALA A 26 -3.66 -2.64 9.00
C ALA A 26 -4.55 -1.50 8.51
N ALA A 27 -5.55 -1.80 7.67
CA ALA A 27 -6.50 -0.82 7.16
C ALA A 27 -7.30 -0.14 8.28
N ARG A 28 -7.76 -0.91 9.27
CA ARG A 28 -8.44 -0.37 10.44
C ARG A 28 -7.55 0.52 11.29
N LYS A 29 -6.32 0.10 11.54
CA LYS A 29 -5.35 0.90 12.28
C LYS A 29 -5.05 2.23 11.58
N ALA A 30 -5.01 2.23 10.26
CA ALA A 30 -4.81 3.42 9.44
C ALA A 30 -6.10 4.26 9.24
N LYS A 31 -7.27 3.75 9.64
CA LYS A 31 -8.58 4.33 9.32
C LYS A 31 -8.78 4.51 7.79
N LEU A 32 -8.23 3.60 7.00
CA LEU A 32 -8.36 3.56 5.55
C LEU A 32 -9.53 2.64 5.19
N PRO A 33 -10.47 3.05 4.30
CA PRO A 33 -11.53 2.16 3.83
C PRO A 33 -10.94 0.89 3.22
N ILE A 34 -11.54 -0.27 3.51
CA ILE A 34 -10.97 -1.56 3.11
C ILE A 34 -10.89 -1.73 1.58
N ALA A 35 -11.82 -1.17 0.83
CA ALA A 35 -11.78 -1.18 -0.64
C ALA A 35 -10.57 -0.39 -1.17
N VAL A 36 -10.24 0.74 -0.54
CA VAL A 36 -9.06 1.54 -0.89
C VAL A 36 -7.78 0.77 -0.56
N ALA A 37 -7.72 0.13 0.60
CA ALA A 37 -6.58 -0.70 0.99
C ALA A 37 -6.33 -1.85 0.00
N CYS A 38 -7.39 -2.57 -0.41
CA CYS A 38 -7.30 -3.65 -1.39
C CYS A 38 -6.85 -3.13 -2.77
N ALA A 39 -7.35 -1.97 -3.20
CA ALA A 39 -6.95 -1.35 -4.46
C ALA A 39 -5.45 -1.02 -4.47
N PHE A 40 -4.90 -0.47 -3.38
CA PHE A 40 -3.46 -0.26 -3.25
C PHE A 40 -2.69 -1.57 -3.34
N LEU A 41 -3.09 -2.61 -2.61
CA LEU A 41 -2.39 -3.90 -2.66
C LEU A 41 -2.43 -4.54 -4.05
N GLU A 42 -3.56 -4.46 -4.75
CA GLU A 42 -3.66 -4.95 -6.13
C GLU A 42 -2.70 -4.19 -7.05
N GLN A 43 -2.68 -2.86 -6.96
CA GLN A 43 -1.83 -2.00 -7.79
C GLN A 43 -0.34 -2.17 -7.50
N GLU A 44 0.05 -2.16 -6.23
CA GLU A 44 1.47 -2.11 -5.84
C GLU A 44 2.16 -3.48 -5.91
N SER A 45 1.46 -4.55 -5.58
CA SER A 45 2.09 -5.85 -5.39
C SER A 45 1.19 -7.04 -5.73
N SER A 46 0.27 -6.87 -6.67
CA SER A 46 -0.62 -7.94 -7.15
C SER A 46 -1.36 -8.67 -6.02
N GLY A 47 -1.94 -7.91 -5.10
CA GLY A 47 -2.73 -8.44 -3.98
C GLY A 47 -2.00 -8.48 -2.64
N GLY A 48 -0.91 -7.77 -2.49
CA GLY A 48 -0.16 -7.68 -1.23
C GLY A 48 0.97 -8.69 -1.10
N GLN A 49 1.60 -9.04 -2.22
CA GLN A 49 2.81 -9.88 -2.20
C GLN A 49 3.96 -9.16 -1.51
N ASN A 50 4.70 -9.89 -0.70
CA ASN A 50 5.86 -9.34 0.02
C ASN A 50 7.13 -9.46 -0.84
N ILE A 51 7.25 -8.58 -1.82
CA ILE A 51 8.32 -8.60 -2.84
C ILE A 51 9.06 -7.26 -2.91
N PHE A 52 10.30 -7.29 -3.43
CA PHE A 52 11.01 -6.10 -3.84
C PHE A 52 10.48 -5.59 -5.19
N GLY A 53 10.46 -4.27 -5.38
CA GLY A 53 10.08 -3.63 -6.63
C GLY A 53 11.07 -3.91 -7.76
N HIS A 54 10.61 -3.76 -9.00
CA HIS A 54 11.36 -4.01 -10.22
C HIS A 54 11.77 -2.70 -10.93
N ASP A 55 12.16 -1.68 -10.18
CA ASP A 55 12.61 -0.43 -10.77
C ASP A 55 13.96 -0.60 -11.50
N ARG A 56 14.14 0.12 -12.62
CA ARG A 56 15.29 -0.07 -13.52
C ARG A 56 16.68 0.19 -12.88
N ASN A 57 16.73 0.97 -11.81
CA ASN A 57 17.96 1.35 -11.13
C ASN A 57 18.02 0.79 -9.70
N THR A 58 17.49 -0.42 -9.49
CA THR A 58 17.37 -0.98 -8.16
C THR A 58 18.61 -1.79 -7.77
N ILE A 59 18.96 -1.71 -6.49
CA ILE A 59 20.07 -2.46 -5.89
C ILE A 59 19.75 -3.97 -5.91
N PHE A 60 18.47 -4.32 -5.76
CA PHE A 60 17.96 -5.69 -5.65
C PHE A 60 17.03 -6.07 -6.82
N ALA A 61 17.33 -5.63 -8.04
CA ALA A 61 16.55 -6.05 -9.20
C ALA A 61 16.46 -7.58 -9.27
N GLY A 62 15.22 -8.11 -9.31
CA GLY A 62 14.98 -9.56 -9.32
C GLY A 62 15.19 -10.26 -7.98
N ALA A 63 15.35 -9.55 -6.87
CA ALA A 63 15.51 -10.17 -5.55
C ALA A 63 14.29 -11.00 -5.07
N GLY A 64 13.12 -10.82 -5.69
CA GLY A 64 11.91 -11.58 -5.39
C GLY A 64 11.36 -11.28 -3.99
N ALA A 65 11.10 -12.33 -3.21
CA ALA A 65 10.49 -12.19 -1.88
C ALA A 65 11.35 -11.39 -0.91
N VAL A 66 10.69 -10.51 -0.14
CA VAL A 66 11.31 -9.78 0.96
C VAL A 66 11.42 -10.70 2.17
N THR A 67 12.65 -11.04 2.52
CA THR A 67 12.98 -11.69 3.79
C THR A 67 13.74 -10.72 4.68
N GLU A 68 13.81 -11.00 5.97
CA GLU A 68 14.59 -10.19 6.91
C GLU A 68 16.05 -10.05 6.47
N ALA A 69 16.70 -11.16 6.10
CA ALA A 69 18.10 -11.18 5.67
C ALA A 69 18.33 -10.31 4.41
N LYS A 70 17.50 -10.46 3.38
CA LYS A 70 17.58 -9.65 2.16
C LYS A 70 17.28 -8.18 2.41
N TYR A 71 16.29 -7.89 3.27
CA TYR A 71 15.97 -6.51 3.61
C TYR A 71 17.12 -5.82 4.37
N ARG A 72 17.75 -6.51 5.32
CA ARG A 72 18.91 -5.98 6.05
C ARG A 72 20.10 -5.71 5.11
N GLU A 73 20.34 -6.58 4.16
CA GLU A 73 21.37 -6.37 3.13
C GLU A 73 21.02 -5.17 2.22
N TYR A 74 19.79 -5.10 1.74
CA TYR A 74 19.29 -3.93 1.01
C TYR A 74 19.48 -2.64 1.81
N LYS A 75 19.10 -2.64 3.10
CA LYS A 75 19.21 -1.47 3.96
C LYS A 75 20.65 -0.98 4.12
N LYS A 76 21.62 -1.90 4.20
CA LYS A 76 23.07 -1.54 4.20
C LYS A 76 23.45 -0.84 2.89
N GLN A 77 23.05 -1.38 1.74
CA GLN A 77 23.36 -0.81 0.43
C GLN A 77 22.66 0.53 0.21
N ARG A 78 21.38 0.61 0.60
CA ARG A 78 20.62 1.86 0.57
C ARG A 78 21.29 2.97 1.37
N GLY A 79 21.88 2.62 2.49
CA GLY A 79 22.47 3.54 3.45
C GLY A 79 21.45 4.47 4.13
N PRO A 80 21.91 5.35 5.03
CA PRO A 80 21.05 6.35 5.64
C PRO A 80 20.52 7.31 4.57
N GLU A 81 19.25 7.75 4.75
CA GLU A 81 18.59 8.70 3.84
C GLU A 81 18.50 8.24 2.37
N GLY A 82 18.72 6.95 2.10
CA GLY A 82 18.62 6.39 0.76
C GLY A 82 19.72 6.83 -0.21
N LYS A 83 20.85 7.28 0.27
CA LYS A 83 21.98 7.78 -0.57
C LYS A 83 22.57 6.71 -1.49
N GLY A 84 22.44 5.44 -1.14
CA GLY A 84 22.87 4.31 -1.97
C GLY A 84 21.82 3.82 -2.97
N GLY A 85 20.68 4.51 -3.07
CA GLY A 85 19.53 4.13 -3.89
C GLY A 85 18.38 3.61 -3.05
N MET A 86 17.15 3.77 -3.55
CA MET A 86 15.92 3.33 -2.90
C MET A 86 15.14 2.41 -3.82
N GLN A 87 14.44 1.43 -3.25
CA GLN A 87 13.65 0.45 -3.97
C GLN A 87 12.33 0.21 -3.24
N GLY A 88 11.27 -0.11 -3.97
CA GLY A 88 10.00 -0.52 -3.40
C GLY A 88 10.15 -1.80 -2.58
N VAL A 89 9.59 -1.82 -1.39
CA VAL A 89 9.67 -2.95 -0.46
C VAL A 89 8.27 -3.35 -0.01
N GLY A 90 7.96 -4.63 -0.17
CA GLY A 90 6.82 -5.27 0.44
C GLY A 90 5.46 -4.96 -0.19
N PRO A 91 4.36 -5.31 0.50
CA PRO A 91 2.99 -5.20 -0.03
C PRO A 91 2.61 -3.81 -0.53
N MET A 92 3.07 -2.74 0.13
CA MET A 92 2.78 -1.35 -0.22
C MET A 92 3.90 -0.68 -1.03
N GLN A 93 4.90 -1.44 -1.47
CA GLN A 93 6.04 -0.92 -2.25
C GLN A 93 6.62 0.36 -1.65
N LEU A 94 6.89 0.33 -0.34
CA LEU A 94 7.48 1.48 0.35
C LEU A 94 8.86 1.78 -0.24
N THR A 95 8.96 2.85 -1.01
CA THR A 95 10.21 3.22 -1.70
C THR A 95 11.01 4.22 -0.88
N PHE A 96 10.33 5.19 -0.26
CA PHE A 96 11.00 6.26 0.46
C PHE A 96 11.62 5.74 1.77
N PHE A 97 12.90 6.06 2.01
CA PHE A 97 13.64 5.56 3.17
C PHE A 97 12.95 5.83 4.51
N SER A 98 12.35 7.01 4.68
CA SER A 98 11.67 7.37 5.93
C SER A 98 10.42 6.52 6.20
N LEU A 99 9.72 6.04 5.17
CA LEU A 99 8.59 5.12 5.34
C LEU A 99 9.07 3.72 5.70
N GLN A 100 10.17 3.27 5.11
CA GLN A 100 10.81 2.01 5.45
C GLN A 100 11.31 2.02 6.90
N ASP A 101 11.97 3.10 7.33
CA ASP A 101 12.46 3.25 8.70
C ASP A 101 11.30 3.29 9.72
N ARG A 102 10.19 3.96 9.40
CA ARG A 102 8.97 3.90 10.24
C ARG A 102 8.42 2.47 10.38
N ALA A 103 8.46 1.67 9.31
CA ALA A 103 8.05 0.27 9.39
C ALA A 103 9.04 -0.57 10.22
N ASP A 104 10.32 -0.24 10.19
CA ASP A 104 11.33 -0.85 11.06
C ASP A 104 11.09 -0.55 12.54
N GLU A 105 10.70 0.67 12.88
CA GLU A 105 10.33 1.07 14.26
C GLU A 105 9.13 0.26 14.79
N LEU A 106 8.23 -0.19 13.91
CA LEU A 106 7.12 -1.08 14.26
C LEU A 106 7.54 -2.54 14.44
N GLY A 107 8.76 -2.90 14.04
CA GLY A 107 9.31 -4.25 14.16
C GLY A 107 9.75 -4.91 12.85
N GLY A 108 9.87 -4.15 11.77
CA GLY A 108 10.52 -4.55 10.52
C GLY A 108 9.69 -4.33 9.26
N CYS A 109 10.26 -3.60 8.31
CA CYS A 109 9.65 -3.35 7.01
C CYS A 109 9.46 -4.63 6.18
N TRP A 110 10.23 -5.67 6.44
CA TRP A 110 10.10 -7.00 5.83
C TRP A 110 8.85 -7.77 6.26
N LYS A 111 8.18 -7.33 7.32
CA LYS A 111 6.95 -7.95 7.81
C LYS A 111 5.73 -7.31 7.14
N PRO A 112 4.88 -8.10 6.46
CA PRO A 112 3.72 -7.57 5.74
C PRO A 112 2.82 -6.66 6.57
N LEU A 113 2.55 -7.00 7.83
CA LEU A 113 1.70 -6.19 8.70
C LEU A 113 2.27 -4.78 8.92
N HIS A 114 3.57 -4.67 9.22
CA HIS A 114 4.21 -3.38 9.51
C HIS A 114 4.32 -2.53 8.23
N ASN A 115 4.69 -3.16 7.13
CA ASN A 115 4.73 -2.54 5.81
C ASN A 115 3.37 -1.96 5.40
N MET A 116 2.31 -2.77 5.45
CA MET A 116 0.94 -2.33 5.17
C MET A 116 0.46 -1.26 6.15
N THR A 117 0.77 -1.38 7.44
CA THR A 117 0.37 -0.38 8.44
C THR A 117 0.93 1.00 8.07
N VAL A 118 2.21 1.09 7.77
CA VAL A 118 2.86 2.37 7.38
C VAL A 118 2.33 2.87 6.04
N GLY A 119 2.26 2.01 5.03
CA GLY A 119 1.76 2.39 3.71
C GLY A 119 0.32 2.88 3.73
N PHE A 120 -0.57 2.19 4.44
CA PHE A 120 -1.97 2.62 4.59
C PHE A 120 -2.12 3.90 5.40
N GLN A 121 -1.33 4.10 6.46
CA GLN A 121 -1.32 5.36 7.20
C GLN A 121 -0.86 6.52 6.32
N HIS A 122 0.19 6.34 5.54
CA HIS A 122 0.66 7.33 4.60
C HIS A 122 -0.40 7.68 3.55
N ALA A 123 -1.02 6.68 2.93
CA ALA A 123 -2.10 6.88 1.97
C ALA A 123 -3.31 7.59 2.60
N ALA A 124 -3.74 7.16 3.80
CA ALA A 124 -4.84 7.78 4.52
C ALA A 124 -4.57 9.24 4.86
N ASP A 125 -3.33 9.57 5.23
CA ASP A 125 -2.93 10.94 5.54
C ASP A 125 -2.96 11.85 4.30
N LEU A 126 -2.49 11.37 3.16
CA LEU A 126 -2.56 12.08 1.90
C LEU A 126 -4.01 12.30 1.45
N ILE A 127 -4.84 11.25 1.52
CA ILE A 127 -6.26 11.32 1.16
C ILE A 127 -7.02 12.31 2.07
N ARG A 128 -6.74 12.28 3.37
CA ARG A 128 -7.38 13.19 4.32
C ARG A 128 -7.04 14.65 4.07
N ARG A 129 -5.79 14.94 3.66
CA ARG A 129 -5.32 16.30 3.39
C ARG A 129 -5.77 16.85 2.04
N GLN A 130 -5.86 16.02 1.03
CA GLN A 130 -6.00 16.44 -0.37
C GLN A 130 -7.29 15.93 -1.04
N GLY A 131 -8.08 15.08 -0.37
CA GLY A 131 -9.18 14.35 -0.97
C GLY A 131 -8.71 13.07 -1.69
N LEU A 132 -9.66 12.20 -2.04
CA LEU A 132 -9.38 10.85 -2.52
C LEU A 132 -8.45 10.85 -3.76
N ARG A 133 -8.85 11.54 -4.83
CA ARG A 133 -8.11 11.51 -6.10
C ARG A 133 -6.71 12.11 -5.96
N LEU A 134 -6.60 13.30 -5.37
CA LEU A 134 -5.31 13.99 -5.25
C LEU A 134 -4.39 13.30 -4.23
N GLY A 135 -4.94 12.74 -3.16
CA GLY A 135 -4.17 11.97 -2.20
C GLY A 135 -3.59 10.69 -2.81
N ILE A 136 -4.37 9.99 -3.63
CA ILE A 136 -3.89 8.83 -4.38
C ILE A 136 -2.80 9.24 -5.39
N LYS A 137 -3.02 10.34 -6.13
CA LYS A 137 -2.01 10.89 -7.04
C LYS A 137 -0.70 11.17 -6.30
N ALA A 138 -0.77 11.86 -5.16
CA ALA A 138 0.38 12.23 -4.35
C ALA A 138 1.14 11.02 -3.78
N TYR A 139 0.46 9.90 -3.55
CA TYR A 139 1.10 8.64 -3.15
C TYR A 139 2.09 8.14 -4.22
N ASN A 140 1.70 8.20 -5.48
CA ASN A 140 2.55 7.79 -6.60
C ASN A 140 3.59 8.86 -6.99
N GLY A 141 3.24 10.14 -6.84
CA GLY A 141 4.11 11.26 -7.18
C GLY A 141 3.39 12.43 -7.84
N SER A 142 3.92 12.92 -8.94
CA SER A 142 3.40 14.09 -9.66
C SER A 142 3.45 13.90 -11.17
N GLY A 143 2.78 14.80 -11.90
CA GLY A 143 2.79 14.80 -13.36
C GLY A 143 1.79 13.81 -13.98
N PRO A 144 1.82 13.64 -15.34
CA PRO A 144 0.82 12.87 -16.08
C PRO A 144 0.77 11.37 -15.71
N ALA A 145 1.90 10.77 -15.36
CA ALA A 145 1.93 9.36 -14.94
C ALA A 145 1.16 9.16 -13.63
N ALA A 146 1.32 10.08 -12.67
CA ALA A 146 0.58 10.03 -11.41
C ALA A 146 -0.92 10.32 -11.60
N ASP A 147 -1.31 11.11 -12.60
CA ASP A 147 -2.72 11.29 -12.95
C ASP A 147 -3.34 9.99 -13.48
N LYS A 148 -2.66 9.29 -14.39
CA LYS A 148 -3.09 7.98 -14.91
C LYS A 148 -3.17 6.94 -13.79
N TYR A 149 -2.21 6.93 -12.89
CA TYR A 149 -2.22 6.08 -11.70
C TYR A 149 -3.48 6.35 -10.86
N ALA A 150 -3.79 7.61 -10.57
CA ALA A 150 -4.97 7.97 -9.78
C ALA A 150 -6.28 7.52 -10.46
N GLU A 151 -6.44 7.71 -11.76
CA GLU A 151 -7.63 7.25 -12.50
C GLU A 151 -7.77 5.72 -12.46
N HIS A 152 -6.68 5.00 -12.65
CA HIS A 152 -6.68 3.54 -12.53
C HIS A 152 -7.07 3.10 -11.12
N MET A 153 -6.49 3.71 -10.09
CA MET A 153 -6.82 3.44 -8.70
C MET A 153 -8.30 3.69 -8.36
N LEU A 154 -8.89 4.76 -8.88
CA LEU A 154 -10.32 5.01 -8.69
C LEU A 154 -11.19 3.91 -9.31
N SER A 155 -10.77 3.35 -10.44
CA SER A 155 -11.42 2.20 -11.07
C SER A 155 -11.30 0.94 -10.19
N LEU A 156 -10.11 0.66 -9.65
CA LEU A 156 -9.89 -0.45 -8.73
C LEU A 156 -10.70 -0.31 -7.43
N ILE A 157 -10.79 0.89 -6.87
CA ILE A 157 -11.59 1.14 -5.67
C ILE A 157 -13.06 0.79 -5.92
N ARG A 158 -13.65 1.23 -7.03
CA ARG A 158 -15.04 0.88 -7.39
C ARG A 158 -15.23 -0.63 -7.54
N LYS A 159 -14.28 -1.32 -8.19
CA LYS A 159 -14.27 -2.79 -8.28
C LYS A 159 -14.29 -3.42 -6.89
N TRP A 160 -13.40 -3.00 -6.00
CA TRP A 160 -13.30 -3.55 -4.65
C TRP A 160 -14.51 -3.23 -3.77
N GLU A 161 -15.14 -2.07 -3.92
CA GLU A 161 -16.41 -1.76 -3.26
C GLU A 161 -17.51 -2.75 -3.64
N GLN A 162 -17.60 -3.11 -4.91
CA GLN A 162 -18.55 -4.13 -5.41
C GLN A 162 -18.19 -5.52 -4.88
N GLU A 163 -16.96 -5.95 -5.00
CA GLU A 163 -16.50 -7.28 -4.55
C GLU A 163 -16.66 -7.48 -3.03
N LEU A 164 -16.41 -6.46 -2.25
CA LEU A 164 -16.53 -6.52 -0.80
C LEU A 164 -17.95 -6.23 -0.30
N GLY A 165 -18.83 -5.70 -1.15
CA GLY A 165 -20.16 -5.26 -0.73
C GLY A 165 -20.11 -4.15 0.33
N THR A 166 -19.09 -3.31 0.26
CA THR A 166 -18.94 -2.14 1.12
C THR A 166 -19.62 -0.94 0.47
N PRO A 167 -20.17 0.01 1.26
CA PRO A 167 -20.74 1.22 0.69
C PRO A 167 -19.66 2.00 -0.06
N ALA A 168 -20.07 2.66 -1.15
CA ALA A 168 -19.19 3.56 -1.88
C ALA A 168 -18.55 4.56 -0.91
N THR A 169 -17.27 4.83 -1.10
CA THR A 169 -16.61 5.91 -0.38
C THR A 169 -17.38 7.18 -0.67
N ALA A 170 -18.11 7.69 0.34
CA ALA A 170 -18.86 8.92 0.19
C ALA A 170 -17.90 10.00 -0.36
N PRO A 171 -18.29 10.75 -1.39
CA PRO A 171 -17.47 11.85 -1.85
C PRO A 171 -17.25 12.77 -0.64
N HIS A 172 -16.01 12.92 -0.21
CA HIS A 172 -15.68 13.97 0.73
C HIS A 172 -16.03 15.29 0.04
N HIS A 173 -17.20 15.83 0.39
CA HIS A 173 -17.53 17.19 0.03
C HIS A 173 -16.39 18.06 0.57
N ALA A 174 -15.56 18.54 -0.34
CA ALA A 174 -14.69 19.65 -0.04
C ALA A 174 -15.61 20.76 0.48
N LYS A 175 -15.50 21.08 1.76
CA LYS A 175 -16.11 22.31 2.26
C LYS A 175 -15.45 23.44 1.48
N ALA A 176 -16.29 24.12 0.72
CA ALA A 176 -15.94 25.35 0.07
C ALA A 176 -15.45 26.39 1.09
#